data_a81146504def8408ac9143a76cdece7e
#
_entry.id   a81146504def8408ac9143a76cdece7e
#
_cell.length_a   1.000
_cell.length_b   1.000
_cell.length_c   1.000
_cell.angle_alpha   90.00
_cell.angle_beta   90.00
_cell.angle_gamma   90.00
#
_symmetry.space_group_name_H-M   'P 1'
#
loop_
_entity.id
_entity.type
_entity.pdbx_description
1 polymer ?
#
loop_
_entity_poly.entity_id
_entity_poly.type
_entity_poly.pdbx_seq_one_letter_code
_entity_poly.pdbx_strand_id
1 'polypeptide(L)'
;MAKKRSLFQKINVLRASVMGANDGIVSVAGIVIGVAGATSNNFAIFISGISGMLAGTVSMAMGEFVSVNTQKDSQRHAISLQKAALNSAYDNEFNTVQHKLMGDGISTDLAHQATKEMMTKDPVKTTVRQKYGFNVGEYTNPLSAAIASMISFPTGSILPLLAITMFPKAIRIPATFIAVVIALAITGYTAAQLGNANKTRGMIRNIVSGVLTMLVTYTIGTLIGS
;
A
#
# COMPACT_ATOMS: atom_id res chain seq x y z
N MET A 1 13.87 -23.09 -12.55
CA MET A 1 12.57 -22.59 -13.05
C MET A 1 12.02 -21.54 -12.10
N ALA A 2 11.88 -20.28 -12.51
CA ALA A 2 11.31 -19.23 -11.67
C ALA A 2 9.82 -19.54 -11.40
N LYS A 3 9.47 -19.73 -10.13
CA LYS A 3 8.08 -19.99 -9.69
C LYS A 3 7.20 -18.82 -10.15
N LYS A 4 6.24 -19.06 -11.05
CA LYS A 4 5.30 -18.04 -11.53
C LYS A 4 4.64 -17.38 -10.32
N ARG A 5 4.84 -16.06 -10.14
CA ARG A 5 4.21 -15.29 -9.05
C ARG A 5 2.70 -15.42 -9.15
N SER A 6 2.02 -15.72 -8.04
CA SER A 6 0.56 -15.76 -7.99
C SER A 6 -0.02 -14.36 -8.30
N LEU A 7 -1.27 -14.28 -8.77
CA LEU A 7 -1.95 -13.01 -9.00
C LEU A 7 -1.94 -12.14 -7.73
N PHE A 8 -2.17 -12.76 -6.57
CA PHE A 8 -2.11 -12.11 -5.26
C PHE A 8 -0.75 -11.43 -4.99
N GLN A 9 0.36 -12.12 -5.28
CA GLN A 9 1.71 -11.54 -5.13
C GLN A 9 1.94 -10.36 -6.08
N LYS A 10 1.45 -10.45 -7.34
CA LYS A 10 1.56 -9.35 -8.31
C LYS A 10 0.78 -8.12 -7.84
N ILE A 11 -0.44 -8.29 -7.35
CA ILE A 11 -1.28 -7.20 -6.84
C ILE A 11 -0.62 -6.51 -5.65
N ASN A 12 -0.02 -7.26 -4.71
CA ASN A 12 0.66 -6.67 -3.56
C ASN A 12 1.91 -5.86 -3.94
N VAL A 13 2.73 -6.36 -4.87
CA VAL A 13 3.90 -5.63 -5.38
C VAL A 13 3.46 -4.35 -6.10
N LEU A 14 2.41 -4.44 -6.92
CA LEU A 14 1.85 -3.30 -7.63
C LEU A 14 1.30 -2.24 -6.65
N ARG A 15 0.57 -2.66 -5.62
CA ARG A 15 0.08 -1.79 -4.55
C ARG A 15 1.24 -1.06 -3.87
N ALA A 16 2.30 -1.78 -3.47
CA ALA A 16 3.48 -1.19 -2.86
C ALA A 16 4.18 -0.18 -3.79
N SER A 17 4.27 -0.48 -5.09
CA SER A 17 4.85 0.43 -6.09
C SER A 17 4.03 1.72 -6.24
N VAL A 18 2.70 1.60 -6.37
CA VAL A 18 1.82 2.76 -6.53
C VAL A 18 1.82 3.63 -5.28
N MET A 19 1.73 3.01 -4.09
CA MET A 19 1.81 3.72 -2.81
C MET A 19 3.14 4.43 -2.66
N GLY A 20 4.25 3.76 -2.98
CA GLY A 20 5.58 4.35 -2.90
C GLY A 20 5.74 5.57 -3.80
N ALA A 21 5.35 5.47 -5.07
CA ALA A 21 5.44 6.59 -6.00
C ALA A 21 4.57 7.78 -5.56
N ASN A 22 3.32 7.52 -5.16
CA ASN A 22 2.41 8.56 -4.70
C ASN A 22 2.93 9.25 -3.43
N ASP A 23 3.42 8.47 -2.46
CA ASP A 23 3.96 9.02 -1.21
C ASP A 23 5.25 9.80 -1.45
N GLY A 24 6.12 9.32 -2.35
CA GLY A 24 7.32 10.05 -2.77
C GLY A 24 7.00 11.43 -3.37
N ILE A 25 5.97 11.52 -4.24
CA ILE A 25 5.51 12.79 -4.80
C ILE A 25 5.03 13.71 -3.67
N VAL A 26 4.10 13.25 -2.84
CA VAL A 26 3.44 14.08 -1.81
C VAL A 26 4.41 14.51 -0.72
N SER A 27 5.19 13.57 -0.18
CA SER A 27 6.08 13.81 0.96
C SER A 27 7.22 14.76 0.58
N VAL A 28 7.88 14.51 -0.55
CA VAL A 28 8.99 15.39 -0.97
C VAL A 28 8.48 16.75 -1.45
N ALA A 29 7.34 16.82 -2.15
CA ALA A 29 6.69 18.09 -2.47
C ALA A 29 6.39 18.90 -1.20
N GLY A 30 5.81 18.28 -0.19
CA GLY A 30 5.54 18.94 1.09
C GLY A 30 6.80 19.50 1.76
N ILE A 31 7.87 18.69 1.79
CA ILE A 31 9.16 19.12 2.37
C ILE A 31 9.72 20.32 1.60
N VAL A 32 9.88 20.20 0.27
CA VAL A 32 10.57 21.24 -0.52
C VAL A 32 9.75 22.53 -0.61
N ILE A 33 8.41 22.45 -0.67
CA ILE A 33 7.53 23.62 -0.67
C ILE A 33 7.51 24.27 0.72
N GLY A 34 7.48 23.48 1.81
CA GLY A 34 7.53 23.98 3.16
C GLY A 34 8.84 24.73 3.44
N VAL A 35 9.97 24.13 3.09
CA VAL A 35 11.29 24.78 3.23
C VAL A 35 11.42 26.00 2.32
N ALA A 36 10.88 25.95 1.08
CA ALA A 36 10.89 27.09 0.19
C ALA A 36 9.99 28.25 0.65
N GLY A 37 8.99 27.97 1.50
CA GLY A 37 8.21 28.98 2.20
C GLY A 37 9.00 29.66 3.31
N ALA A 38 9.88 28.94 3.99
CA ALA A 38 10.70 29.45 5.10
C ALA A 38 11.98 30.14 4.64
N THR A 39 12.57 29.76 3.51
CA THR A 39 13.85 30.33 3.05
C THR A 39 13.97 30.36 1.53
N SER A 40 14.76 31.34 1.05
CA SER A 40 15.11 31.44 -0.37
C SER A 40 16.44 30.73 -0.71
N ASN A 41 17.08 30.05 0.26
CA ASN A 41 18.36 29.36 0.06
C ASN A 41 18.14 28.07 -0.77
N ASN A 42 18.66 28.04 -1.99
CA ASN A 42 18.52 26.91 -2.89
C ASN A 42 19.16 25.63 -2.36
N PHE A 43 20.31 25.75 -1.67
CA PHE A 43 20.99 24.59 -1.10
C PHE A 43 20.17 23.96 0.04
N ALA A 44 19.60 24.80 0.93
CA ALA A 44 18.74 24.31 2.02
C ALA A 44 17.52 23.57 1.50
N ILE A 45 16.87 24.08 0.44
CA ILE A 45 15.70 23.44 -0.18
C ILE A 45 16.11 22.13 -0.84
N PHE A 46 17.19 22.12 -1.61
CA PHE A 46 17.68 20.91 -2.29
C PHE A 46 18.07 19.81 -1.32
N ILE A 47 18.90 20.14 -0.31
CA ILE A 47 19.36 19.14 0.67
C ILE A 47 18.22 18.59 1.53
N SER A 48 17.23 19.42 1.87
CA SER A 48 16.05 18.97 2.59
C SER A 48 15.22 17.97 1.75
N GLY A 49 15.05 18.24 0.46
CA GLY A 49 14.35 17.34 -0.46
C GLY A 49 15.09 16.01 -0.64
N ILE A 50 16.41 16.03 -0.85
CA ILE A 50 17.25 14.82 -0.95
C ILE A 50 17.19 14.01 0.37
N SER A 51 17.35 14.68 1.51
CA SER A 51 17.28 14.02 2.83
C SER A 51 15.93 13.38 3.07
N GLY A 52 14.84 14.09 2.73
CA GLY A 52 13.49 13.56 2.81
C GLY A 52 13.25 12.37 1.87
N MET A 53 13.76 12.45 0.64
CA MET A 53 13.69 11.35 -0.33
C MET A 53 14.44 10.10 0.19
N LEU A 54 15.65 10.24 0.69
CA LEU A 54 16.44 9.11 1.21
C LEU A 54 15.80 8.51 2.46
N ALA A 55 15.42 9.35 3.42
CA ALA A 55 14.76 8.90 4.65
C ALA A 55 13.42 8.20 4.35
N GLY A 56 12.59 8.78 3.50
CA GLY A 56 11.33 8.20 3.07
C GLY A 56 11.49 6.89 2.31
N THR A 57 12.50 6.78 1.44
CA THR A 57 12.83 5.54 0.73
C THR A 57 13.12 4.39 1.69
N VAL A 58 13.99 4.63 2.67
CA VAL A 58 14.38 3.60 3.66
C VAL A 58 13.18 3.28 4.57
N SER A 59 12.51 4.31 5.10
CA SER A 59 11.36 4.15 6.00
C SER A 59 10.24 3.36 5.34
N MET A 60 9.87 3.70 4.10
CA MET A 60 8.78 3.04 3.40
C MET A 60 9.13 1.59 3.02
N ALA A 61 10.37 1.35 2.56
CA ALA A 61 10.82 -0.01 2.25
C ALA A 61 10.81 -0.91 3.50
N MET A 62 11.30 -0.40 4.63
CA MET A 62 11.28 -1.13 5.91
C MET A 62 9.86 -1.29 6.45
N GLY A 63 9.00 -0.28 6.31
CA GLY A 63 7.58 -0.35 6.67
C GLY A 63 6.83 -1.45 5.91
N GLU A 64 7.01 -1.54 4.60
CA GLU A 64 6.45 -2.61 3.77
C GLU A 64 7.01 -3.99 4.17
N PHE A 65 8.32 -4.08 4.41
CA PHE A 65 8.94 -5.34 4.87
C PHE A 65 8.33 -5.82 6.19
N VAL A 66 8.25 -4.95 7.19
CA VAL A 66 7.69 -5.27 8.51
C VAL A 66 6.21 -5.61 8.41
N SER A 67 5.42 -4.79 7.71
CA SER A 67 3.97 -4.98 7.54
C SER A 67 3.64 -6.34 6.90
N VAL A 68 4.33 -6.69 5.82
CA VAL A 68 4.11 -7.98 5.13
C VAL A 68 4.59 -9.17 5.96
N ASN A 69 5.67 -9.04 6.74
CA ASN A 69 6.07 -10.09 7.69
C ASN A 69 5.03 -10.27 8.80
N THR A 70 4.53 -9.18 9.39
CA THR A 70 3.49 -9.24 10.42
C THR A 70 2.23 -9.92 9.88
N GLN A 71 1.80 -9.60 8.67
CA GLN A 71 0.68 -10.28 8.02
C GLN A 71 0.93 -11.79 7.85
N LYS A 72 2.13 -12.17 7.42
CA LYS A 72 2.54 -13.57 7.27
C LYS A 72 2.56 -14.31 8.61
N ASP A 73 3.03 -13.66 9.67
CA ASP A 73 3.08 -14.27 11.01
C ASP A 73 1.68 -14.42 11.60
N SER A 74 0.80 -13.44 11.39
CA SER A 74 -0.62 -13.54 11.77
C SER A 74 -1.33 -14.69 11.04
N GLN A 75 -1.07 -14.88 9.74
CA GLN A 75 -1.61 -16.02 8.99
C GLN A 75 -1.08 -17.37 9.52
N ARG A 76 0.21 -17.45 9.84
CA ARG A 76 0.80 -18.66 10.43
C ARG A 76 0.21 -18.99 11.79
N HIS A 77 0.00 -17.96 12.62
CA HIS A 77 -0.64 -18.12 13.91
C HIS A 77 -2.07 -18.62 13.77
N ALA A 78 -2.88 -18.04 12.87
CA ALA A 78 -4.23 -18.51 12.58
C ALA A 78 -4.26 -19.98 12.11
N ILE A 79 -3.31 -20.39 11.27
CA ILE A 79 -3.17 -21.79 10.85
C ILE A 79 -2.85 -22.69 12.04
N SER A 80 -1.97 -22.27 12.95
CA SER A 80 -1.60 -23.02 14.16
C SER A 80 -2.80 -23.21 15.09
N LEU A 81 -3.54 -22.14 15.35
CA LEU A 81 -4.78 -22.20 16.14
C LEU A 81 -5.81 -23.13 15.51
N GLN A 82 -5.97 -23.07 14.19
CA GLN A 82 -6.94 -23.91 13.50
C GLN A 82 -6.56 -25.40 13.50
N LYS A 83 -5.25 -25.71 13.43
CA LYS A 83 -4.78 -27.09 13.61
C LYS A 83 -5.08 -27.63 15.00
N ALA A 84 -4.87 -26.80 16.03
CA ALA A 84 -5.19 -27.19 17.42
C ALA A 84 -6.70 -27.40 17.59
N ALA A 85 -7.53 -26.51 17.06
CA ALA A 85 -8.99 -26.64 17.11
C ALA A 85 -9.51 -27.90 16.40
N LEU A 86 -8.95 -28.24 15.25
CA LEU A 86 -9.31 -29.47 14.53
C LEU A 86 -8.93 -30.73 15.30
N ASN A 87 -7.82 -30.71 16.06
CA ASN A 87 -7.40 -31.84 16.87
C ASN A 87 -8.27 -32.04 18.14
N SER A 88 -8.80 -30.96 18.72
CA SER A 88 -9.57 -30.98 19.95
C SER A 88 -11.08 -31.02 19.76
N ALA A 89 -11.60 -30.46 18.67
CA ALA A 89 -13.03 -30.25 18.47
C ALA A 89 -13.42 -30.31 16.97
N TYR A 90 -13.07 -31.39 16.31
CA TYR A 90 -13.30 -31.56 14.86
C TYR A 90 -14.76 -31.32 14.44
N ASP A 91 -15.72 -31.87 15.22
CA ASP A 91 -17.15 -31.73 14.88
C ASP A 91 -17.63 -30.26 14.96
N ASN A 92 -17.10 -29.49 15.91
CA ASN A 92 -17.39 -28.06 15.99
C ASN A 92 -16.86 -27.30 14.78
N GLU A 93 -15.67 -27.65 14.32
CA GLU A 93 -15.06 -27.05 13.13
C GLU A 93 -15.82 -27.46 11.86
N PHE A 94 -16.27 -28.70 11.76
CA PHE A 94 -17.13 -29.19 10.68
C PHE A 94 -18.44 -28.40 10.64
N ASN A 95 -19.14 -28.28 11.75
CA ASN A 95 -20.38 -27.54 11.86
C ASN A 95 -20.18 -26.06 11.51
N THR A 96 -19.07 -25.46 11.91
CA THR A 96 -18.73 -24.05 11.58
C THR A 96 -18.60 -23.86 10.06
N VAL A 97 -17.92 -24.76 9.36
CA VAL A 97 -17.80 -24.71 7.90
C VAL A 97 -19.17 -24.90 7.22
N GLN A 98 -19.96 -25.87 7.69
CA GLN A 98 -21.30 -26.12 7.18
C GLN A 98 -22.21 -24.90 7.33
N HIS A 99 -22.25 -24.31 8.54
CA HIS A 99 -23.06 -23.09 8.80
C HIS A 99 -22.61 -21.92 7.93
N LYS A 100 -21.31 -21.78 7.66
CA LYS A 100 -20.79 -20.76 6.77
C LYS A 100 -21.32 -20.92 5.36
N LEU A 101 -21.27 -22.16 4.82
CA LEU A 101 -21.83 -22.46 3.50
C LEU A 101 -23.34 -22.24 3.41
N MET A 102 -24.06 -22.58 4.48
CA MET A 102 -25.50 -22.28 4.57
C MET A 102 -25.78 -20.77 4.60
N GLY A 103 -24.96 -19.99 5.29
CA GLY A 103 -25.02 -18.53 5.30
C GLY A 103 -24.74 -17.92 3.91
N ASP A 104 -23.97 -18.58 3.07
CA ASP A 104 -23.73 -18.21 1.69
C ASP A 104 -24.88 -18.63 0.73
N GLY A 105 -25.99 -19.18 1.27
CA GLY A 105 -27.19 -19.54 0.51
C GLY A 105 -27.26 -20.99 0.02
N ILE A 106 -26.36 -21.86 0.47
CA ILE A 106 -26.36 -23.29 0.12
C ILE A 106 -27.36 -24.03 1.02
N SER A 107 -28.16 -24.93 0.44
CA SER A 107 -29.11 -25.77 1.21
C SER A 107 -28.38 -26.65 2.23
N THR A 108 -29.05 -27.00 3.33
CA THR A 108 -28.44 -27.78 4.44
C THR A 108 -27.81 -29.08 3.98
N ASP A 109 -28.50 -29.85 3.14
CA ASP A 109 -28.01 -31.16 2.67
C ASP A 109 -26.77 -31.01 1.78
N LEU A 110 -26.78 -30.05 0.87
CA LEU A 110 -25.66 -29.78 -0.02
C LEU A 110 -24.47 -29.18 0.77
N ALA A 111 -24.73 -28.31 1.73
CA ALA A 111 -23.69 -27.75 2.60
C ALA A 111 -23.01 -28.85 3.44
N HIS A 112 -23.78 -29.81 3.97
CA HIS A 112 -23.23 -30.95 4.70
C HIS A 112 -22.33 -31.81 3.80
N GLN A 113 -22.80 -32.17 2.60
CA GLN A 113 -22.04 -32.98 1.65
C GLN A 113 -20.76 -32.27 1.21
N ALA A 114 -20.86 -30.98 0.83
CA ALA A 114 -19.71 -30.16 0.44
C ALA A 114 -18.69 -30.05 1.57
N THR A 115 -19.13 -29.79 2.81
CA THR A 115 -18.26 -29.73 3.98
C THR A 115 -17.52 -31.04 4.18
N LYS A 116 -18.22 -32.18 4.09
CA LYS A 116 -17.64 -33.50 4.24
C LYS A 116 -16.53 -33.76 3.20
N GLU A 117 -16.80 -33.48 1.93
CA GLU A 117 -15.79 -33.64 0.88
C GLU A 117 -14.59 -32.72 1.04
N MET A 118 -14.82 -31.45 1.35
CA MET A 118 -13.76 -30.45 1.55
C MET A 118 -12.89 -30.78 2.77
N MET A 119 -13.50 -31.15 3.89
CA MET A 119 -12.80 -31.50 5.13
C MET A 119 -12.06 -32.84 5.04
N THR A 120 -12.58 -33.80 4.26
CA THR A 120 -11.87 -35.06 3.98
C THR A 120 -10.61 -34.83 3.16
N LYS A 121 -10.63 -33.86 2.23
CA LYS A 121 -9.51 -33.56 1.36
C LYS A 121 -8.40 -32.80 2.08
N ASP A 122 -8.73 -31.71 2.77
CA ASP A 122 -7.78 -30.88 3.54
C ASP A 122 -8.54 -30.07 4.59
N PRO A 123 -8.68 -30.60 5.83
CA PRO A 123 -9.46 -29.92 6.86
C PRO A 123 -8.85 -28.56 7.27
N VAL A 124 -7.53 -28.45 7.34
CA VAL A 124 -6.85 -27.20 7.71
C VAL A 124 -7.08 -26.12 6.66
N LYS A 125 -6.89 -26.46 5.39
CA LYS A 125 -7.08 -25.51 4.29
C LYS A 125 -8.53 -25.05 4.17
N THR A 126 -9.47 -25.99 4.36
CA THR A 126 -10.91 -25.72 4.31
C THR A 126 -11.32 -24.77 5.41
N THR A 127 -11.00 -25.09 6.67
CA THR A 127 -11.40 -24.28 7.81
C THR A 127 -10.72 -22.92 7.82
N VAL A 128 -9.42 -22.83 7.50
CA VAL A 128 -8.70 -21.56 7.39
C VAL A 128 -9.34 -20.67 6.32
N ARG A 129 -9.66 -21.20 5.15
CA ARG A 129 -10.29 -20.44 4.09
C ARG A 129 -11.68 -19.94 4.49
N GLN A 130 -12.49 -20.79 5.12
CA GLN A 130 -13.86 -20.44 5.50
C GLN A 130 -13.93 -19.47 6.70
N LYS A 131 -13.04 -19.62 7.68
CA LYS A 131 -13.04 -18.77 8.88
C LYS A 131 -12.29 -17.47 8.71
N TYR A 132 -11.11 -17.49 8.06
CA TYR A 132 -10.20 -16.35 7.98
C TYR A 132 -10.09 -15.72 6.59
N GLY A 133 -10.67 -16.34 5.54
CA GLY A 133 -10.74 -15.78 4.19
C GLY A 133 -9.43 -15.77 3.40
N PHE A 134 -8.40 -16.54 3.82
CA PHE A 134 -7.15 -16.64 3.08
C PHE A 134 -6.78 -18.08 2.74
N ASN A 135 -5.93 -18.27 1.73
CA ASN A 135 -5.48 -19.59 1.30
C ASN A 135 -4.15 -19.96 1.99
N VAL A 136 -4.09 -21.16 2.57
CA VAL A 136 -2.87 -21.70 3.16
C VAL A 136 -1.79 -21.85 2.08
N GLY A 137 -0.61 -21.29 2.36
CA GLY A 137 0.54 -21.33 1.44
C GLY A 137 0.62 -20.16 0.46
N GLU A 138 -0.35 -19.27 0.41
CA GLU A 138 -0.31 -18.04 -0.39
C GLU A 138 0.18 -16.86 0.47
N TYR A 139 1.51 -16.72 0.57
CA TYR A 139 2.12 -15.61 1.31
C TYR A 139 2.68 -14.57 0.34
N THR A 140 2.52 -13.30 0.68
CA THR A 140 3.25 -12.21 0.02
C THR A 140 4.73 -12.29 0.39
N ASN A 141 5.61 -12.04 -0.57
CA ASN A 141 7.04 -11.97 -0.29
C ASN A 141 7.40 -10.56 0.25
N PRO A 142 7.86 -10.44 1.51
CA PRO A 142 8.18 -9.15 2.12
C PRO A 142 9.28 -8.38 1.36
N LEU A 143 10.31 -9.08 0.89
CA LEU A 143 11.38 -8.46 0.13
C LEU A 143 10.90 -7.87 -1.20
N SER A 144 10.00 -8.56 -1.89
CA SER A 144 9.47 -8.05 -3.16
C SER A 144 8.65 -6.77 -2.97
N ALA A 145 7.89 -6.64 -1.88
CA ALA A 145 7.14 -5.43 -1.54
C ALA A 145 8.09 -4.30 -1.12
N ALA A 146 9.08 -4.58 -0.29
CA ALA A 146 10.09 -3.62 0.15
C ALA A 146 10.91 -3.06 -1.03
N ILE A 147 11.38 -3.91 -1.93
CA ILE A 147 12.13 -3.47 -3.12
C ILE A 147 11.24 -2.63 -4.04
N ALA A 148 9.99 -3.00 -4.20
CA ALA A 148 9.04 -2.22 -4.99
C ALA A 148 8.89 -0.79 -4.44
N SER A 149 8.72 -0.62 -3.12
CA SER A 149 8.67 0.68 -2.46
C SER A 149 9.99 1.44 -2.53
N MET A 150 11.12 0.73 -2.34
CA MET A 150 12.47 1.31 -2.40
C MET A 150 12.78 1.94 -3.76
N ILE A 151 12.23 1.40 -4.84
CA ILE A 151 12.40 1.94 -6.20
C ILE A 151 11.36 3.02 -6.48
N SER A 152 10.10 2.79 -6.12
CA SER A 152 9.01 3.67 -6.52
C SER A 152 8.97 4.99 -5.75
N PHE A 153 9.34 5.00 -4.46
CA PHE A 153 9.35 6.23 -3.66
C PHE A 153 10.32 7.28 -4.22
N PRO A 154 11.62 7.01 -4.45
CA PRO A 154 12.52 8.00 -5.03
C PRO A 154 12.09 8.38 -6.45
N THR A 155 11.56 7.44 -7.25
CA THR A 155 11.06 7.74 -8.59
C THR A 155 9.96 8.80 -8.55
N GLY A 156 9.01 8.70 -7.61
CA GLY A 156 7.99 9.73 -7.40
C GLY A 156 8.56 11.05 -6.89
N SER A 157 9.56 10.99 -6.03
CA SER A 157 10.21 12.15 -5.39
C SER A 157 11.03 13.01 -6.34
N ILE A 158 11.54 12.45 -7.43
CA ILE A 158 12.37 13.16 -8.40
C ILE A 158 11.62 14.37 -8.99
N LEU A 159 10.34 14.23 -9.31
CA LEU A 159 9.59 15.29 -9.98
C LEU A 159 9.45 16.56 -9.12
N PRO A 160 8.96 16.53 -7.88
CA PRO A 160 8.89 17.74 -7.05
C PRO A 160 10.27 18.33 -6.74
N LEU A 161 11.30 17.49 -6.58
CA LEU A 161 12.66 17.93 -6.34
C LEU A 161 13.24 18.67 -7.55
N LEU A 162 13.06 18.16 -8.76
CA LEU A 162 13.46 18.85 -9.98
C LEU A 162 12.66 20.11 -10.21
N ALA A 163 11.36 20.10 -10.02
CA ALA A 163 10.53 21.28 -10.22
C ALA A 163 10.94 22.44 -9.29
N ILE A 164 11.15 22.18 -7.99
CA ILE A 164 11.52 23.26 -7.04
C ILE A 164 12.94 23.79 -7.28
N THR A 165 13.84 23.00 -7.86
CA THR A 165 15.25 23.38 -8.06
C THR A 165 15.54 24.00 -9.44
N MET A 166 14.83 23.56 -10.49
CA MET A 166 15.10 23.99 -11.87
C MET A 166 14.42 25.30 -12.24
N PHE A 167 13.28 25.62 -11.63
CA PHE A 167 12.58 26.87 -11.93
C PHE A 167 13.18 28.08 -11.19
N PRO A 168 13.12 29.30 -11.81
CA PRO A 168 13.52 30.53 -11.15
C PRO A 168 12.78 30.78 -9.84
N LYS A 169 13.44 31.46 -8.88
CA LYS A 169 12.90 31.72 -7.53
C LYS A 169 11.48 32.29 -7.53
N ALA A 170 11.15 33.16 -8.46
CA ALA A 170 9.84 33.83 -8.54
C ALA A 170 8.68 32.84 -8.82
N ILE A 171 8.93 31.77 -9.56
CA ILE A 171 7.87 30.87 -10.04
C ILE A 171 8.02 29.43 -9.55
N ARG A 172 9.12 29.10 -8.82
CA ARG A 172 9.42 27.70 -8.43
C ARG A 172 8.32 27.05 -7.59
N ILE A 173 7.72 27.79 -6.63
CA ILE A 173 6.64 27.26 -5.78
C ILE A 173 5.38 26.96 -6.61
N PRO A 174 4.78 27.92 -7.36
CA PRO A 174 3.61 27.63 -8.18
C PRO A 174 3.90 26.59 -9.27
N ALA A 175 5.09 26.60 -9.88
CA ALA A 175 5.46 25.61 -10.89
C ALA A 175 5.53 24.20 -10.29
N THR A 176 6.13 24.05 -9.11
CA THR A 176 6.17 22.76 -8.38
C THR A 176 4.76 22.31 -8.00
N PHE A 177 3.91 23.23 -7.54
CA PHE A 177 2.53 22.94 -7.18
C PHE A 177 1.76 22.36 -8.38
N ILE A 178 1.84 22.99 -9.54
CA ILE A 178 1.19 22.53 -10.77
C ILE A 178 1.75 21.16 -11.21
N ALA A 179 3.08 21.01 -11.24
CA ALA A 179 3.72 19.77 -11.64
C ALA A 179 3.29 18.59 -10.75
N VAL A 180 3.23 18.81 -9.44
CA VAL A 180 2.78 17.81 -8.46
C VAL A 180 1.31 17.46 -8.65
N VAL A 181 0.42 18.43 -8.86
CA VAL A 181 -1.01 18.17 -9.13
C VAL A 181 -1.18 17.31 -10.38
N ILE A 182 -0.45 17.60 -11.46
CA ILE A 182 -0.48 16.79 -12.68
C ILE A 182 0.02 15.37 -12.41
N ALA A 183 1.13 15.20 -11.69
CA ALA A 183 1.66 13.90 -11.37
C ALA A 183 0.69 13.08 -10.49
N LEU A 184 0.04 13.70 -9.51
CA LEU A 184 -0.97 13.07 -8.66
C LEU A 184 -2.24 12.70 -9.41
N ALA A 185 -2.62 13.49 -10.41
CA ALA A 185 -3.72 13.13 -11.32
C ALA A 185 -3.37 11.85 -12.11
N ILE A 186 -2.16 11.77 -12.66
CA ILE A 186 -1.69 10.61 -13.42
C ILE A 186 -1.58 9.38 -12.52
N THR A 187 -0.95 9.49 -11.36
CA THR A 187 -0.80 8.35 -10.42
C THR A 187 -2.15 7.91 -9.87
N GLY A 188 -3.06 8.83 -9.55
CA GLY A 188 -4.42 8.51 -9.10
C GLY A 188 -5.26 7.83 -10.18
N TYR A 189 -5.13 8.28 -11.44
CA TYR A 189 -5.78 7.65 -12.60
C TYR A 189 -5.25 6.22 -12.81
N THR A 190 -3.93 6.06 -12.89
CA THR A 190 -3.31 4.74 -13.12
C THR A 190 -3.57 3.77 -11.99
N ALA A 191 -3.52 4.21 -10.74
CA ALA A 191 -3.88 3.39 -9.57
C ALA A 191 -5.32 2.88 -9.65
N ALA A 192 -6.27 3.79 -9.97
CA ALA A 192 -7.68 3.43 -10.10
C ALA A 192 -7.93 2.49 -11.30
N GLN A 193 -7.22 2.70 -12.41
CA GLN A 193 -7.30 1.81 -13.58
C GLN A 193 -6.81 0.40 -13.25
N LEU A 194 -5.70 0.27 -12.55
CA LEU A 194 -5.14 -1.02 -12.14
C LEU A 194 -6.03 -1.75 -11.12
N GLY A 195 -6.76 -1.00 -10.28
CA GLY A 195 -7.71 -1.53 -9.31
C GLY A 195 -9.14 -1.71 -9.84
N ASN A 196 -9.37 -1.47 -11.13
CA ASN A 196 -10.71 -1.48 -11.75
C ASN A 196 -11.73 -0.57 -11.01
N ALA A 197 -11.23 0.52 -10.41
CA ALA A 197 -12.00 1.49 -9.64
C ALA A 197 -12.35 2.74 -10.46
N ASN A 198 -13.18 3.61 -9.89
CA ASN A 198 -13.54 4.87 -10.52
C ASN A 198 -12.31 5.81 -10.63
N LYS A 199 -11.88 6.05 -11.86
CA LYS A 199 -10.67 6.81 -12.22
C LYS A 199 -10.73 8.25 -11.73
N THR A 200 -11.87 8.92 -11.91
CA THR A 200 -12.08 10.30 -11.48
C THR A 200 -11.97 10.45 -9.96
N ARG A 201 -12.58 9.53 -9.20
CA ARG A 201 -12.46 9.53 -7.73
C ARG A 201 -11.03 9.26 -7.28
N GLY A 202 -10.30 8.36 -7.97
CA GLY A 202 -8.89 8.09 -7.70
C GLY A 202 -8.00 9.32 -7.90
N MET A 203 -8.19 10.02 -9.02
CA MET A 203 -7.49 11.28 -9.33
C MET A 203 -7.77 12.35 -8.27
N ILE A 204 -9.05 12.64 -8.00
CA ILE A 204 -9.45 13.68 -7.05
C ILE A 204 -8.87 13.42 -5.67
N ARG A 205 -8.96 12.18 -5.17
CA ARG A 205 -8.42 11.81 -3.86
C ARG A 205 -6.93 12.08 -3.74
N ASN A 206 -6.14 11.73 -4.76
CA ASN A 206 -4.70 11.97 -4.76
C ASN A 206 -4.38 13.47 -4.86
N ILE A 207 -5.06 14.20 -5.74
CA ILE A 207 -4.88 15.65 -5.87
C ILE A 207 -5.20 16.35 -4.55
N VAL A 208 -6.34 16.06 -3.92
CA VAL A 208 -6.74 16.66 -2.64
C VAL A 208 -5.70 16.39 -1.56
N SER A 209 -5.21 15.16 -1.45
CA SER A 209 -4.15 14.80 -0.48
C SER A 209 -2.88 15.62 -0.69
N GLY A 210 -2.39 15.72 -1.94
CA GLY A 210 -1.17 16.46 -2.23
C GLY A 210 -1.33 17.97 -2.06
N VAL A 211 -2.45 18.54 -2.52
CA VAL A 211 -2.77 19.96 -2.34
C VAL A 211 -2.82 20.33 -0.87
N LEU A 212 -3.52 19.56 -0.04
CA LEU A 212 -3.59 19.77 1.41
C LEU A 212 -2.20 19.71 2.05
N THR A 213 -1.40 18.69 1.71
CA THR A 213 -0.03 18.57 2.23
C THR A 213 0.81 19.79 1.88
N MET A 214 0.82 20.19 0.62
CA MET A 214 1.60 21.34 0.15
C MET A 214 1.14 22.67 0.78
N LEU A 215 -0.17 22.89 0.93
CA LEU A 215 -0.71 24.08 1.57
C LEU A 215 -0.33 24.16 3.06
N VAL A 216 -0.49 23.06 3.79
CA VAL A 216 -0.14 23.00 5.22
C VAL A 216 1.34 23.24 5.41
N THR A 217 2.20 22.56 4.66
CA THR A 217 3.65 22.71 4.82
C THR A 217 4.14 24.08 4.37
N TYR A 218 3.59 24.66 3.29
CA TYR A 218 3.88 26.02 2.86
C TYR A 218 3.51 27.07 3.92
N THR A 219 2.31 26.95 4.48
CA THR A 219 1.83 27.86 5.53
C THR A 219 2.72 27.81 6.77
N ILE A 220 3.06 26.60 7.23
CA ILE A 220 3.98 26.42 8.36
C ILE A 220 5.36 26.99 8.02
N GLY A 221 5.87 26.73 6.82
CA GLY A 221 7.16 27.25 6.36
C GLY A 221 7.21 28.78 6.37
N THR A 222 6.18 29.44 5.83
CA THR A 222 6.11 30.91 5.84
C THR A 222 5.97 31.52 7.23
N LEU A 223 5.25 30.87 8.14
CA LEU A 223 5.10 31.32 9.53
C LEU A 223 6.41 31.20 10.33
N ILE A 224 7.24 30.19 10.06
CA ILE A 224 8.51 30.00 10.76
C ILE A 224 9.61 30.84 10.13
N GLY A 225 9.55 31.11 8.83
CA GLY A 225 10.54 31.87 8.09
C GLY A 225 10.39 33.40 8.16
N SER A 226 9.25 33.89 8.70
CA SER A 226 8.97 35.31 8.96
C SER A 226 9.51 35.69 10.33
#